data_1af39c112359b94cc3fa4206eb3b6e66
#
_entry.id   1af39c112359b94cc3fa4206eb3b6e66
#
_cell.length_a   1.000
_cell.length_b   1.000
_cell.length_c   1.000
_cell.angle_alpha   90.00
_cell.angle_beta   90.00
_cell.angle_gamma   90.00
#
_symmetry.space_group_name_H-M   'P 1'
#
loop_
_entity.id
_entity.type
_entity.pdbx_description
1 polymer ?
#
loop_
_entity_poly.entity_id
_entity_poly.type
_entity_poly.pdbx_seq_one_letter_code
_entity_poly.pdbx_strand_id
1 'polypeptide(L)'
;KQDKIYGERLSKADKWDAEYDKFTEEEVEDLFSYLPASVPLLKPEHTLAHLYNTSGAGDFSTRLDATLIDIANLNADTFSVVTSGKSRVNIFSALTQFVTDPQKRDDFARSLMSSVASFNFESVFAEKYDFFSRIFEYLIKDYNNAGGGKYAEYYTPRAIAQVMARLLVGDEANLRGVTCYDPSAG
;
A
#
# COMPACT_ATOMS: atom_id res chain seq x y z
N LYS A 1 -1.34 11.30 9.16
CA LYS A 1 -1.50 12.77 9.25
C LYS A 1 -2.44 13.31 8.18
N GLN A 2 -2.28 12.91 6.93
CA GLN A 2 -3.22 13.29 5.84
C GLN A 2 -4.65 12.92 6.19
N ASP A 3 -4.90 11.69 6.61
CA ASP A 3 -6.22 11.25 7.06
C ASP A 3 -6.77 12.11 8.18
N LYS A 4 -5.92 12.59 9.08
CA LYS A 4 -6.36 13.48 10.15
C LYS A 4 -6.80 14.83 9.62
N ILE A 5 -6.05 15.44 8.70
CA ILE A 5 -6.35 16.76 8.15
C ILE A 5 -7.58 16.70 7.23
N TYR A 6 -7.61 15.73 6.32
CA TYR A 6 -8.80 15.48 5.51
C TYR A 6 -9.98 15.06 6.39
N GLY A 7 -9.75 14.18 7.37
CA GLY A 7 -10.79 13.70 8.27
C GLY A 7 -11.40 14.78 9.17
N GLU A 8 -10.63 15.75 9.66
CA GLU A 8 -11.15 16.87 10.45
C GLU A 8 -12.09 17.76 9.62
N ARG A 9 -11.81 17.96 8.33
CA ARG A 9 -12.67 18.69 7.42
C ARG A 9 -13.88 17.87 7.01
N LEU A 10 -13.66 16.61 6.62
CA LEU A 10 -14.68 15.71 6.15
C LEU A 10 -15.64 15.25 7.25
N SER A 11 -15.18 15.14 8.50
CA SER A 11 -16.04 14.77 9.65
C SER A 11 -17.16 15.79 9.94
N LYS A 12 -17.00 17.01 9.44
CA LYS A 12 -17.98 18.10 9.56
C LYS A 12 -18.88 18.22 8.33
N ALA A 13 -18.62 17.44 7.29
CA ALA A 13 -19.38 17.49 6.05
C ALA A 13 -20.51 16.46 6.05
N ASP A 14 -21.69 16.87 5.59
CA ASP A 14 -22.86 15.99 5.44
C ASP A 14 -22.61 14.90 4.37
N LYS A 15 -21.78 15.20 3.38
CA LYS A 15 -21.42 14.30 2.28
C LYS A 15 -19.94 14.45 1.94
N TRP A 16 -19.19 13.40 2.11
CA TRP A 16 -17.76 13.36 1.86
C TRP A 16 -17.39 13.71 0.42
N ASP A 17 -18.10 13.16 -0.56
CA ASP A 17 -17.82 13.39 -1.99
C ASP A 17 -17.89 14.88 -2.36
N ALA A 18 -18.94 15.56 -1.88
CA ALA A 18 -19.10 16.98 -2.14
C ALA A 18 -18.05 17.86 -1.43
N GLU A 19 -17.41 17.35 -0.39
CA GLU A 19 -16.34 18.07 0.31
C GLU A 19 -14.97 17.85 -0.35
N TYR A 20 -14.71 16.67 -0.91
CA TYR A 20 -13.49 16.43 -1.68
C TYR A 20 -13.35 17.39 -2.85
N ASP A 21 -14.44 17.65 -3.58
CA ASP A 21 -14.45 18.55 -4.73
C ASP A 21 -14.18 20.03 -4.37
N LYS A 22 -14.23 20.36 -3.07
CA LYS A 22 -13.97 21.75 -2.59
C LYS A 22 -12.52 22.02 -2.23
N PHE A 23 -11.65 21.01 -2.21
CA PHE A 23 -10.23 21.24 -2.01
C PHE A 23 -9.63 21.94 -3.22
N THR A 24 -9.02 23.10 -2.99
CA THR A 24 -8.28 23.81 -4.04
C THR A 24 -6.88 23.21 -4.20
N GLU A 25 -6.27 23.41 -5.36
CA GLU A 25 -4.89 22.98 -5.60
C GLU A 25 -3.93 23.59 -4.56
N GLU A 26 -4.10 24.86 -4.20
CA GLU A 26 -3.31 25.54 -3.18
C GLU A 26 -3.43 24.89 -1.79
N GLU A 27 -4.63 24.50 -1.38
CA GLU A 27 -4.85 23.80 -0.10
C GLU A 27 -4.18 22.43 -0.09
N VAL A 28 -4.13 21.74 -1.21
CA VAL A 28 -3.47 20.44 -1.35
C VAL A 28 -1.94 20.62 -1.35
N GLU A 29 -1.41 21.60 -2.04
CA GLU A 29 0.03 21.93 -2.05
C GLU A 29 0.51 22.36 -0.65
N ASP A 30 -0.25 23.19 0.04
CA ASP A 30 0.03 23.58 1.42
C ASP A 30 0.09 22.37 2.34
N LEU A 31 -0.89 21.47 2.23
CA LEU A 31 -0.87 20.23 2.99
C LEU A 31 0.39 19.40 2.73
N PHE A 32 0.80 19.28 1.48
CA PHE A 32 2.00 18.52 1.10
C PHE A 32 3.27 19.12 1.70
N SER A 33 3.35 20.45 1.84
CA SER A 33 4.51 21.15 2.42
C SER A 33 4.73 20.79 3.90
N TYR A 34 3.68 20.43 4.63
CA TYR A 34 3.74 20.06 6.06
C TYR A 34 3.99 18.57 6.30
N LEU A 35 4.00 17.74 5.26
CA LEU A 35 4.20 16.30 5.42
C LEU A 35 5.70 15.96 5.45
N PRO A 36 6.13 15.04 6.32
CA PRO A 36 7.48 14.50 6.26
C PRO A 36 7.74 13.82 4.91
N ALA A 37 8.95 13.93 4.37
CA ALA A 37 9.35 13.30 3.11
C ALA A 37 9.16 11.76 3.07
N SER A 38 9.03 11.13 4.23
CA SER A 38 8.76 9.68 4.35
C SER A 38 7.29 9.31 4.22
N VAL A 39 6.39 10.30 4.11
CA VAL A 39 4.94 10.05 3.98
C VAL A 39 4.56 10.24 2.51
N PRO A 40 4.03 9.21 1.84
CA PRO A 40 3.54 9.36 0.47
C PRO A 40 2.46 10.43 0.38
N LEU A 41 2.52 11.23 -0.68
CA LEU A 41 1.56 12.28 -0.95
C LEU A 41 0.33 11.69 -1.65
N LEU A 42 -0.86 12.01 -1.17
CA LEU A 42 -2.12 11.62 -1.79
C LEU A 42 -2.99 12.86 -1.98
N LYS A 43 -3.49 13.03 -3.18
CA LYS A 43 -4.54 14.01 -3.47
C LYS A 43 -5.88 13.49 -2.93
N PRO A 44 -6.89 14.36 -2.75
CA PRO A 44 -8.23 13.95 -2.30
C PRO A 44 -8.82 12.81 -3.14
N GLU A 45 -8.71 12.90 -4.47
CA GLU A 45 -9.19 11.89 -5.42
C GLU A 45 -8.46 10.54 -5.34
N HIS A 46 -7.28 10.49 -4.72
CA HIS A 46 -6.53 9.24 -4.52
C HIS A 46 -7.01 8.43 -3.31
N THR A 47 -7.87 8.99 -2.48
CA THR A 47 -8.29 8.34 -1.25
C THR A 47 -9.20 7.14 -1.54
N LEU A 48 -9.11 6.12 -0.67
CA LEU A 48 -9.93 4.92 -0.78
C LEU A 48 -11.43 5.26 -0.73
N ALA A 49 -11.81 6.23 0.11
CA ALA A 49 -13.19 6.67 0.24
C ALA A 49 -13.72 7.26 -1.07
N HIS A 50 -12.96 8.15 -1.71
CA HIS A 50 -13.35 8.74 -2.99
C HIS A 50 -13.48 7.68 -4.08
N LEU A 51 -12.49 6.79 -4.20
CA LEU A 51 -12.52 5.71 -5.18
C LEU A 51 -13.70 4.75 -4.98
N TYR A 52 -14.00 4.40 -3.73
CA TYR A 52 -15.13 3.53 -3.40
C TYR A 52 -16.47 4.19 -3.76
N ASN A 53 -16.67 5.44 -3.34
CA ASN A 53 -17.92 6.17 -3.56
C ASN A 53 -18.19 6.45 -5.04
N THR A 54 -17.13 6.64 -5.84
CA THR A 54 -17.23 6.87 -7.28
C THR A 54 -17.15 5.60 -8.13
N SER A 55 -17.01 4.43 -7.51
CA SER A 55 -16.83 3.15 -8.23
C SER A 55 -18.03 2.74 -9.11
N GLY A 56 -19.22 3.25 -8.82
CA GLY A 56 -20.43 2.97 -9.58
C GLY A 56 -20.50 3.64 -10.97
N ALA A 57 -19.69 4.68 -11.23
CA ALA A 57 -19.62 5.33 -12.53
C ALA A 57 -18.92 4.44 -13.57
N GLY A 58 -19.24 4.64 -14.85
CA GLY A 58 -18.57 3.94 -15.96
C GLY A 58 -17.06 4.18 -15.99
N ASP A 59 -16.33 3.34 -16.71
CA ASP A 59 -14.86 3.41 -16.88
C ASP A 59 -14.07 3.37 -15.57
N PHE A 60 -14.60 2.70 -14.55
CA PHE A 60 -13.95 2.66 -13.24
C PHE A 60 -12.57 2.00 -13.27
N SER A 61 -12.39 0.95 -14.07
CA SER A 61 -11.09 0.30 -14.27
C SER A 61 -10.04 1.26 -14.80
N THR A 62 -10.38 2.08 -15.79
CA THR A 62 -9.48 3.08 -16.36
C THR A 62 -9.11 4.16 -15.33
N ARG A 63 -10.08 4.61 -14.55
CA ARG A 63 -9.85 5.60 -13.49
C ARG A 63 -8.98 5.05 -12.37
N LEU A 64 -9.23 3.81 -11.93
CA LEU A 64 -8.41 3.15 -10.93
C LEU A 64 -6.96 3.03 -11.40
N ASP A 65 -6.73 2.57 -12.63
CA ASP A 65 -5.41 2.46 -13.20
C ASP A 65 -4.70 3.82 -13.31
N ALA A 66 -5.41 4.84 -13.76
CA ALA A 66 -4.88 6.21 -13.84
C ALA A 66 -4.52 6.76 -12.45
N THR A 67 -5.35 6.51 -11.44
CA THR A 67 -5.08 6.91 -10.05
C THR A 67 -3.83 6.24 -9.50
N LEU A 68 -3.65 4.94 -9.71
CA LEU A 68 -2.45 4.22 -9.27
C LEU A 68 -1.17 4.77 -9.92
N ILE A 69 -1.25 5.08 -11.21
CA ILE A 69 -0.13 5.67 -11.96
C ILE A 69 0.16 7.09 -11.46
N ASP A 70 -0.87 7.91 -11.19
CA ASP A 70 -0.68 9.26 -10.67
C ASP A 70 -0.06 9.26 -9.27
N ILE A 71 -0.52 8.36 -8.38
CA ILE A 71 0.09 8.14 -7.06
C ILE A 71 1.58 7.78 -7.21
N ALA A 72 1.92 6.87 -8.13
CA ALA A 72 3.31 6.46 -8.35
C ALA A 72 4.17 7.61 -8.87
N ASN A 73 3.65 8.42 -9.79
CA ASN A 73 4.36 9.57 -10.36
C ASN A 73 4.56 10.68 -9.32
N LEU A 74 3.52 10.99 -8.55
CA LEU A 74 3.56 11.98 -7.47
C LEU A 74 4.59 11.61 -6.38
N ASN A 75 4.79 10.32 -6.17
CA ASN A 75 5.69 9.76 -5.15
C ASN A 75 6.83 8.94 -5.76
N ALA A 76 7.39 9.41 -6.86
CA ALA A 76 8.39 8.64 -7.61
C ALA A 76 9.62 8.24 -6.77
N ASP A 77 9.99 9.02 -5.77
CA ASP A 77 11.11 8.70 -4.88
C ASP A 77 10.81 7.52 -3.94
N THR A 78 9.52 7.30 -3.62
CA THR A 78 9.07 6.20 -2.76
C THR A 78 8.62 4.98 -3.57
N PHE A 79 7.91 5.20 -4.69
CA PHE A 79 7.27 4.14 -5.47
C PHE A 79 7.95 3.87 -6.81
N SER A 80 9.24 4.11 -6.91
CA SER A 80 10.03 3.68 -8.06
C SER A 80 11.30 2.95 -7.62
N VAL A 81 11.79 2.09 -8.51
CA VAL A 81 13.04 1.36 -8.33
C VAL A 81 14.00 1.77 -9.44
N VAL A 82 15.25 2.03 -9.08
CA VAL A 82 16.30 2.30 -10.06
C VAL A 82 16.85 0.97 -10.55
N THR A 83 16.70 0.71 -11.84
CA THR A 83 17.24 -0.50 -12.47
C THR A 83 18.74 -0.41 -12.70
N SER A 84 19.40 -1.54 -12.97
CA SER A 84 20.83 -1.63 -13.29
C SER A 84 21.24 -0.69 -14.45
N GLY A 85 20.29 -0.34 -15.32
CA GLY A 85 20.47 0.61 -16.42
C GLY A 85 20.29 2.08 -16.05
N LYS A 86 20.18 2.42 -14.75
CA LYS A 86 19.89 3.77 -14.20
C LYS A 86 18.55 4.36 -14.63
N SER A 87 17.63 3.58 -15.21
CA SER A 87 16.25 4.02 -15.45
C SER A 87 15.40 3.78 -14.20
N ARG A 88 14.48 4.72 -13.92
CA ARG A 88 13.47 4.53 -12.88
C ARG A 88 12.27 3.78 -13.45
N VAL A 89 11.80 2.79 -12.73
CA VAL A 89 10.58 2.03 -13.04
C VAL A 89 9.62 2.17 -11.88
N ASN A 90 8.41 2.64 -12.16
CA ASN A 90 7.37 2.75 -11.15
C ASN A 90 6.92 1.36 -10.68
N ILE A 91 6.69 1.22 -9.36
CA ILE A 91 6.19 -0.02 -8.75
C ILE A 91 4.73 -0.25 -9.15
N PHE A 92 3.95 0.81 -9.25
CA PHE A 92 2.56 0.71 -9.69
C PHE A 92 2.47 0.87 -11.21
N SER A 93 1.71 -0.02 -11.82
CA SER A 93 1.32 0.00 -13.22
C SER A 93 -0.19 -0.21 -13.33
N ALA A 94 -0.73 -0.11 -14.54
CA ALA A 94 -2.13 -0.39 -14.80
C ALA A 94 -2.48 -1.81 -14.31
N LEU A 95 -3.26 -1.90 -13.24
CA LEU A 95 -3.58 -3.17 -12.58
C LEU A 95 -4.58 -3.99 -13.39
N THR A 96 -5.56 -3.31 -14.00
CA THR A 96 -6.64 -4.00 -14.71
C THR A 96 -6.21 -4.57 -16.05
N GLN A 97 -5.03 -4.21 -16.57
CA GLN A 97 -4.47 -4.81 -17.79
C GLN A 97 -4.25 -6.33 -17.69
N PHE A 98 -4.06 -6.85 -16.46
CA PHE A 98 -3.90 -8.29 -16.23
C PHE A 98 -5.22 -9.07 -16.35
N VAL A 99 -6.37 -8.38 -16.41
CA VAL A 99 -7.65 -8.99 -16.73
C VAL A 99 -7.77 -9.12 -18.24
N THR A 100 -7.70 -10.35 -18.73
CA THR A 100 -7.63 -10.67 -20.16
C THR A 100 -8.88 -10.21 -20.92
N ASP A 101 -10.07 -10.35 -20.31
CA ASP A 101 -11.32 -9.91 -20.88
C ASP A 101 -11.59 -8.43 -20.54
N PRO A 102 -11.53 -7.50 -21.51
CA PRO A 102 -11.75 -6.08 -21.25
C PRO A 102 -13.11 -5.77 -20.64
N GLN A 103 -14.15 -6.57 -20.97
CA GLN A 103 -15.51 -6.36 -20.46
C GLN A 103 -15.64 -6.64 -18.96
N LYS A 104 -14.71 -7.43 -18.40
CA LYS A 104 -14.69 -7.78 -16.97
C LYS A 104 -13.78 -6.87 -16.13
N ARG A 105 -13.06 -5.94 -16.74
CA ARG A 105 -12.12 -5.06 -16.03
C ARG A 105 -12.81 -4.18 -14.99
N ASP A 106 -13.93 -3.62 -15.34
CA ASP A 106 -14.72 -2.78 -14.42
C ASP A 106 -15.25 -3.57 -13.23
N ASP A 107 -15.78 -4.77 -13.47
CA ASP A 107 -16.29 -5.64 -12.41
C ASP A 107 -15.17 -6.11 -11.48
N PHE A 108 -14.02 -6.44 -12.05
CA PHE A 108 -12.82 -6.75 -11.28
C PHE A 108 -12.39 -5.57 -10.41
N ALA A 109 -12.29 -4.37 -10.98
CA ALA A 109 -11.88 -3.16 -10.27
C ALA A 109 -12.84 -2.82 -9.12
N ARG A 110 -14.16 -2.93 -9.35
CA ARG A 110 -15.19 -2.71 -8.31
C ARG A 110 -15.10 -3.76 -7.20
N SER A 111 -14.93 -5.02 -7.54
CA SER A 111 -14.81 -6.11 -6.57
C SER A 111 -13.56 -5.93 -5.71
N LEU A 112 -12.43 -5.57 -6.32
CA LEU A 112 -11.20 -5.27 -5.62
C LEU A 112 -11.38 -4.09 -4.66
N MET A 113 -11.95 -2.99 -5.15
CA MET A 113 -12.18 -1.79 -4.32
C MET A 113 -13.13 -2.08 -3.16
N SER A 114 -14.20 -2.82 -3.39
CA SER A 114 -15.13 -3.23 -2.34
C SER A 114 -14.44 -4.10 -1.28
N SER A 115 -13.59 -5.03 -1.70
CA SER A 115 -12.83 -5.89 -0.78
C SER A 115 -11.86 -5.08 0.08
N VAL A 116 -11.13 -4.14 -0.53
CA VAL A 116 -10.19 -3.27 0.19
C VAL A 116 -10.94 -2.33 1.13
N ALA A 117 -12.04 -1.73 0.70
CA ALA A 117 -12.83 -0.81 1.51
C ALA A 117 -13.53 -1.49 2.71
N SER A 118 -13.85 -2.78 2.59
CA SER A 118 -14.44 -3.56 3.68
C SER A 118 -13.42 -3.99 4.76
N PHE A 119 -12.12 -3.83 4.49
CA PHE A 119 -11.07 -4.27 5.40
C PHE A 119 -10.78 -3.21 6.47
N ASN A 120 -10.75 -3.62 7.73
CA ASN A 120 -10.42 -2.72 8.84
C ASN A 120 -8.90 -2.63 9.05
N PHE A 121 -8.27 -1.69 8.36
CA PHE A 121 -6.84 -1.43 8.50
C PHE A 121 -6.45 -0.90 9.88
N GLU A 122 -7.33 -0.13 10.53
CA GLU A 122 -7.03 0.50 11.82
C GLU A 122 -6.79 -0.55 12.91
N SER A 123 -7.62 -1.60 12.96
CA SER A 123 -7.43 -2.68 13.93
C SER A 123 -6.09 -3.41 13.75
N VAL A 124 -5.66 -3.62 12.51
CA VAL A 124 -4.40 -4.30 12.19
C VAL A 124 -3.20 -3.46 12.60
N PHE A 125 -3.24 -2.15 12.35
CA PHE A 125 -2.15 -1.25 12.75
C PHE A 125 -2.11 -1.00 14.27
N ALA A 126 -3.26 -1.01 14.95
CA ALA A 126 -3.35 -0.86 16.40
C ALA A 126 -2.69 -2.03 17.16
N GLU A 127 -2.72 -3.23 16.60
CA GLU A 127 -2.12 -4.42 17.21
C GLU A 127 -0.58 -4.47 17.13
N LYS A 128 0.08 -3.45 16.60
CA LYS A 128 1.54 -3.40 16.35
C LYS A 128 2.03 -4.63 15.58
N TYR A 129 1.18 -5.16 14.75
CA TYR A 129 1.40 -6.37 14.01
C TYR A 129 2.14 -6.05 12.72
N ASP A 130 3.12 -6.85 12.37
CA ASP A 130 3.82 -6.72 11.09
C ASP A 130 2.93 -7.27 9.95
N PHE A 131 1.98 -6.42 9.55
CA PHE A 131 0.99 -6.73 8.53
C PHE A 131 1.65 -7.04 7.17
N PHE A 132 2.66 -6.27 6.81
CA PHE A 132 3.34 -6.46 5.52
C PHE A 132 4.12 -7.76 5.47
N SER A 133 4.80 -8.14 6.55
CA SER A 133 5.46 -9.46 6.62
C SER A 133 4.48 -10.60 6.44
N ARG A 134 3.26 -10.49 6.99
CA ARG A 134 2.24 -11.53 6.82
C ARG A 134 1.69 -11.61 5.41
N ILE A 135 1.47 -10.46 4.76
CA ILE A 135 1.09 -10.45 3.34
C ILE A 135 2.20 -11.08 2.52
N PHE A 136 3.44 -10.73 2.78
CA PHE A 136 4.60 -11.27 2.07
C PHE A 136 4.73 -12.79 2.25
N GLU A 137 4.63 -13.27 3.49
CA GLU A 137 4.60 -14.72 3.78
C GLU A 137 3.48 -15.44 3.02
N TYR A 138 2.28 -14.84 2.99
CA TYR A 138 1.14 -15.40 2.27
C TYR A 138 1.42 -15.48 0.77
N LEU A 139 1.92 -14.40 0.17
CA LEU A 139 2.24 -14.35 -1.26
C LEU A 139 3.32 -15.35 -1.64
N ILE A 140 4.38 -15.49 -0.84
CA ILE A 140 5.42 -16.51 -1.07
C ILE A 140 4.82 -17.91 -1.01
N LYS A 141 3.99 -18.19 -0.01
CA LYS A 141 3.35 -19.49 0.13
C LYS A 141 2.44 -19.81 -1.06
N ASP A 142 1.64 -18.84 -1.48
CA ASP A 142 0.72 -18.99 -2.61
C ASP A 142 1.47 -19.18 -3.93
N TYR A 143 2.50 -18.38 -4.17
CA TYR A 143 3.38 -18.48 -5.34
C TYR A 143 4.07 -19.85 -5.41
N ASN A 144 4.53 -20.38 -4.28
CA ASN A 144 5.16 -21.69 -4.21
C ASN A 144 4.18 -22.82 -4.50
N ASN A 145 2.95 -22.71 -4.04
CA ASN A 145 1.89 -23.69 -4.34
C ASN A 145 1.52 -23.69 -5.83
N ALA A 146 1.56 -22.52 -6.48
CA ALA A 146 1.22 -22.37 -7.89
C ALA A 146 2.38 -22.69 -8.85
N GLY A 147 3.63 -22.54 -8.42
CA GLY A 147 4.83 -22.52 -9.29
C GLY A 147 5.82 -23.68 -9.11
N GLY A 148 5.53 -24.70 -8.29
CA GLY A 148 6.39 -25.91 -8.22
C GLY A 148 7.54 -25.87 -7.21
N GLY A 149 7.37 -25.18 -6.10
CA GLY A 149 8.06 -25.55 -4.85
C GLY A 149 9.53 -25.15 -4.65
N LYS A 150 10.20 -24.53 -5.61
CA LYS A 150 11.64 -24.21 -5.50
C LYS A 150 12.00 -23.05 -4.57
N TYR A 151 11.06 -22.16 -4.26
CA TYR A 151 11.33 -20.95 -3.47
C TYR A 151 11.01 -21.10 -1.96
N ALA A 152 10.21 -22.10 -1.58
CA ALA A 152 9.88 -22.36 -0.18
C ALA A 152 11.05 -22.96 0.63
N GLU A 153 12.02 -23.56 -0.06
CA GLU A 153 13.15 -24.25 0.57
C GLU A 153 14.10 -23.27 1.29
N TYR A 154 14.04 -21.98 0.96
CA TYR A 154 14.95 -20.95 1.50
C TYR A 154 14.31 -20.02 2.52
N TYR A 155 13.03 -20.20 2.81
CA TYR A 155 12.33 -19.32 3.73
C TYR A 155 12.31 -19.87 5.15
N THR A 156 12.90 -19.13 6.09
CA THR A 156 12.87 -19.51 7.52
C THR A 156 11.48 -19.25 8.09
N PRO A 157 10.77 -20.27 8.61
CA PRO A 157 9.46 -20.07 9.21
C PRO A 157 9.50 -19.03 10.33
N ARG A 158 8.51 -18.10 10.34
CA ARG A 158 8.45 -17.00 11.30
C ARG A 158 8.59 -17.43 12.75
N ALA A 159 7.97 -18.55 13.14
CA ALA A 159 8.08 -19.06 14.51
C ALA A 159 9.53 -19.37 14.90
N ILE A 160 10.32 -19.91 13.98
CA ILE A 160 11.74 -20.19 14.19
C ILE A 160 12.51 -18.89 14.26
N ALA A 161 12.29 -17.97 13.33
CA ALA A 161 12.93 -16.66 13.32
C ALA A 161 12.65 -15.86 14.60
N GLN A 162 11.42 -15.91 15.12
CA GLN A 162 11.06 -15.29 16.40
C GLN A 162 11.79 -15.91 17.59
N VAL A 163 11.94 -17.24 17.64
CA VAL A 163 12.70 -17.92 18.69
C VAL A 163 14.16 -17.50 18.61
N MET A 164 14.76 -17.51 17.41
CA MET A 164 16.15 -17.08 17.19
C MET A 164 16.35 -15.63 17.63
N ALA A 165 15.49 -14.73 17.21
CA ALA A 165 15.54 -13.32 17.59
C ALA A 165 15.47 -13.14 19.11
N ARG A 166 14.54 -13.83 19.79
CA ARG A 166 14.42 -13.77 21.26
C ARG A 166 15.64 -14.30 21.98
N LEU A 167 16.24 -15.38 21.48
CA LEU A 167 17.48 -15.93 22.04
C LEU A 167 18.67 -14.99 21.89
N LEU A 168 18.76 -14.30 20.75
CA LEU A 168 19.84 -13.34 20.48
C LEU A 168 19.69 -12.05 21.27
N VAL A 169 18.47 -11.54 21.38
CA VAL A 169 18.20 -10.26 22.07
C VAL A 169 18.10 -10.42 23.57
N GLY A 170 17.66 -11.59 24.08
CA GLY A 170 17.43 -11.82 25.49
C GLY A 170 16.42 -10.83 26.07
N ASP A 171 16.71 -10.30 27.25
CA ASP A 171 15.87 -9.32 27.97
C ASP A 171 16.25 -7.85 27.65
N GLU A 172 17.04 -7.61 26.58
CA GLU A 172 17.49 -6.27 26.21
C GLU A 172 16.30 -5.37 25.83
N ALA A 173 16.12 -4.29 26.61
CA ALA A 173 14.99 -3.39 26.43
C ALA A 173 15.21 -2.33 25.33
N ASN A 174 16.46 -2.09 24.93
CA ASN A 174 16.80 -1.06 23.95
C ASN A 174 17.62 -1.62 22.79
N LEU A 175 16.94 -1.82 21.67
CA LEU A 175 17.55 -2.33 20.44
C LEU A 175 17.93 -1.23 19.44
N ARG A 176 17.94 0.04 19.84
CA ARG A 176 18.32 1.14 18.95
C ARG A 176 19.83 1.07 18.67
N GLY A 177 20.17 1.12 17.38
CA GLY A 177 21.57 1.11 16.93
C GLY A 177 22.23 -0.27 16.92
N VAL A 178 21.47 -1.35 17.13
CA VAL A 178 21.99 -2.71 17.01
C VAL A 178 22.31 -3.02 15.55
N THR A 179 23.51 -3.52 15.31
CA THR A 179 23.93 -4.01 13.99
C THR A 179 23.63 -5.51 13.90
N CYS A 180 22.93 -5.93 12.86
CA CYS A 180 22.63 -7.33 12.60
C CYS A 180 23.50 -7.84 11.45
N TYR A 181 24.02 -9.04 11.60
CA TYR A 181 24.72 -9.77 10.54
C TYR A 181 24.12 -11.16 10.41
N ASP A 182 23.63 -11.47 9.23
CA ASP A 182 23.16 -12.81 8.88
C ASP A 182 24.11 -13.43 7.86
N PRO A 183 24.88 -14.47 8.24
CA PRO A 183 25.82 -15.12 7.34
C PRO A 183 25.13 -16.00 6.28
N SER A 184 23.83 -16.21 6.42
CA SER A 184 23.03 -17.14 5.56
C SER A 184 21.71 -16.50 5.14
N ALA A 185 21.74 -15.22 4.80
CA ALA A 185 20.55 -14.42 4.53
C ALA A 185 19.67 -14.90 3.35
N GLY A 186 20.14 -15.80 2.55
CA GLY A 186 19.36 -16.43 1.49
C GLY A 186 19.15 -15.56 0.25
#